data_02cec1b1d3d33d31ad26545dfdf5bc60
#
_entry.id   02cec1b1d3d33d31ad26545dfdf5bc60
#
_cell.length_a   1.000
_cell.length_b   1.000
_cell.length_c   1.000
_cell.angle_alpha   90.00
_cell.angle_beta   90.00
_cell.angle_gamma   90.00
#
_symmetry.space_group_name_H-M   'P 1'
#
loop_
_entity.id
_entity.type
_entity.pdbx_description
1 polymer ?
#
loop_
_entity_poly.entity_id
_entity_poly.type
_entity_poly.pdbx_seq_one_letter_code
_entity_poly.pdbx_strand_id
1 'polypeptide(L)'
;MKRIEHIGIAVKDLKSGNEIYESLLGKAPYKVEEVTSEHVLTSFFQVGDSKIELLQATHEDSAIAKYIAKKGEGIHHIAFEVEDIYKAMEEMSAKGFKVLNEKPKKGADNK
;
A
#
# COMPACT_ATOMS: atom_id res chain seq x y z
N MET A 1 0.66 9.18 15.91
CA MET A 1 0.06 8.14 15.03
C MET A 1 -1.27 7.71 15.59
N LYS A 2 -2.31 7.71 14.78
CA LYS A 2 -3.65 7.33 15.25
C LYS A 2 -3.93 5.84 15.02
N ARG A 3 -3.58 5.35 13.84
CA ARG A 3 -3.82 3.95 13.49
C ARG A 3 -3.04 3.59 12.21
N ILE A 4 -3.00 2.32 11.90
CA ILE A 4 -2.53 1.87 10.60
C ILE A 4 -3.68 2.11 9.61
N GLU A 5 -3.43 2.92 8.60
CA GLU A 5 -4.44 3.21 7.57
C GLU A 5 -4.50 2.03 6.59
N HIS A 6 -3.35 1.60 6.08
CA HIS A 6 -3.30 0.43 5.23
C HIS A 6 -1.93 -0.24 5.23
N ILE A 7 -1.91 -1.48 4.77
CA ILE A 7 -0.70 -2.25 4.54
C ILE A 7 -0.69 -2.60 3.04
N GLY A 8 0.36 -2.20 2.34
CA GLY A 8 0.52 -2.49 0.92
C GLY A 8 1.39 -3.72 0.73
N ILE A 9 0.86 -4.71 0.02
CA ILE A 9 1.53 -5.99 -0.20
C ILE A 9 1.77 -6.18 -1.69
N ALA A 10 3.03 -6.36 -2.07
CA ALA A 10 3.41 -6.59 -3.45
C ALA A 10 3.13 -8.05 -3.83
N VAL A 11 2.39 -8.27 -4.90
CA VAL A 11 2.06 -9.61 -5.40
C VAL A 11 2.42 -9.70 -6.89
N LYS A 12 2.81 -10.89 -7.32
CA LYS A 12 3.13 -11.13 -8.73
C LYS A 12 1.89 -11.19 -9.59
N ASP A 13 0.81 -11.74 -9.04
CA ASP A 13 -0.45 -11.91 -9.74
C ASP A 13 -1.61 -11.56 -8.83
N LEU A 14 -2.37 -10.53 -9.23
CA LEU A 14 -3.46 -10.02 -8.42
C LEU A 14 -4.58 -11.02 -8.26
N LYS A 15 -4.87 -11.80 -9.31
CA LYS A 15 -5.92 -12.81 -9.26
C LYS A 15 -5.62 -13.86 -8.18
N SER A 16 -4.41 -14.39 -8.18
CA SER A 16 -3.99 -15.38 -7.17
C SER A 16 -3.96 -14.77 -5.78
N GLY A 17 -3.47 -13.54 -5.66
CA GLY A 17 -3.45 -12.83 -4.40
C GLY A 17 -4.85 -12.61 -3.85
N ASN A 18 -5.78 -12.18 -4.71
CA ASN A 18 -7.18 -12.00 -4.32
C ASN A 18 -7.80 -13.30 -3.80
N GLU A 19 -7.54 -14.41 -4.46
CA GLU A 19 -8.07 -15.70 -4.03
C GLU A 19 -7.60 -16.07 -2.62
N ILE A 20 -6.31 -15.85 -2.35
CA ILE A 20 -5.73 -16.14 -1.04
C ILE A 20 -6.37 -15.27 0.04
N TYR A 21 -6.45 -13.96 -0.22
CA TYR A 21 -6.96 -13.02 0.80
C TYR A 21 -8.46 -13.09 0.95
N GLU A 22 -9.21 -13.41 -0.11
CA GLU A 22 -10.65 -13.68 0.01
C GLU A 22 -10.90 -14.88 0.91
N SER A 23 -10.10 -15.93 0.74
CA SER A 23 -10.20 -17.12 1.59
C SER A 23 -9.85 -16.79 3.04
N LEU A 24 -8.76 -16.04 3.25
CA LEU A 24 -8.30 -15.68 4.59
C LEU A 24 -9.28 -14.77 5.32
N LEU A 25 -9.80 -13.75 4.63
CA LEU A 25 -10.64 -12.72 5.24
C LEU A 25 -12.13 -13.04 5.17
N GLY A 26 -12.53 -14.01 4.36
CA GLY A 26 -13.92 -14.40 4.20
C GLY A 26 -14.74 -13.43 3.38
N LYS A 27 -14.11 -12.57 2.57
CA LYS A 27 -14.82 -11.59 1.73
C LYS A 27 -13.94 -11.18 0.55
N ALA A 28 -14.62 -10.76 -0.53
CA ALA A 28 -13.97 -10.25 -1.72
C ALA A 28 -13.42 -8.84 -1.50
N PRO A 29 -12.50 -8.37 -2.34
CA PRO A 29 -12.07 -6.97 -2.27
C PRO A 29 -13.26 -6.07 -2.57
N TYR A 30 -13.34 -4.94 -1.87
CA TYR A 30 -14.44 -4.00 -2.10
C TYR A 30 -14.20 -3.12 -3.33
N LYS A 31 -12.97 -3.12 -3.84
CA LYS A 31 -12.59 -2.26 -4.96
C LYS A 31 -11.31 -2.80 -5.60
N VAL A 32 -11.23 -2.68 -6.91
CA VAL A 32 -9.99 -2.91 -7.66
C VAL A 32 -9.79 -1.66 -8.52
N GLU A 33 -8.60 -1.10 -8.47
CA GLU A 33 -8.31 0.15 -9.16
C GLU A 33 -6.94 0.09 -9.82
N GLU A 34 -6.85 0.61 -11.05
CA GLU A 34 -5.56 0.80 -11.70
C GLU A 34 -5.08 2.21 -11.43
N VAL A 35 -3.87 2.35 -10.86
CA VAL A 35 -3.23 3.64 -10.64
C VAL A 35 -2.17 3.78 -11.73
N THR A 36 -2.55 4.37 -12.85
CA THR A 36 -1.71 4.44 -14.04
C THR A 36 -0.42 5.21 -13.81
N SER A 37 -0.46 6.27 -13.01
CA SER A 37 0.74 7.06 -12.68
C SER A 37 1.80 6.26 -11.93
N GLU A 38 1.40 5.22 -11.20
CA GLU A 38 2.30 4.37 -10.45
C GLU A 38 2.53 3.01 -11.12
N HIS A 39 1.86 2.76 -12.23
CA HIS A 39 1.92 1.48 -12.96
C HIS A 39 1.56 0.30 -12.05
N VAL A 40 0.47 0.42 -11.32
CA VAL A 40 -0.01 -0.64 -10.43
C VAL A 40 -1.51 -0.87 -10.58
N LEU A 41 -1.89 -2.13 -10.38
CA LEU A 41 -3.27 -2.54 -10.24
C LEU A 41 -3.44 -2.96 -8.79
N THR A 42 -4.43 -2.39 -8.11
CA THR A 42 -4.57 -2.52 -6.65
C THR A 42 -5.92 -3.10 -6.28
N SER A 43 -5.92 -4.11 -5.40
CA SER A 43 -7.14 -4.63 -4.77
C SER A 43 -7.19 -4.14 -3.33
N PHE A 44 -8.37 -3.73 -2.88
CA PHE A 44 -8.58 -3.19 -1.53
C PHE A 44 -9.47 -4.12 -0.72
N PHE A 45 -8.98 -4.53 0.45
CA PHE A 45 -9.75 -5.32 1.44
C PHE A 45 -9.87 -4.50 2.71
N GLN A 46 -11.07 -4.47 3.30
CA GLN A 46 -11.29 -3.80 4.57
C GLN A 46 -11.09 -4.80 5.72
N VAL A 47 -10.28 -4.44 6.69
CA VAL A 47 -10.03 -5.25 7.89
C VAL A 47 -10.17 -4.34 9.10
N GLY A 48 -11.33 -4.36 9.75
CA GLY A 48 -11.61 -3.42 10.82
C GLY A 48 -11.50 -1.99 10.31
N ASP A 49 -10.70 -1.17 10.97
CA ASP A 49 -10.47 0.22 10.57
C ASP A 49 -9.31 0.37 9.59
N SER A 50 -8.66 -0.71 9.23
CA SER A 50 -7.49 -0.71 8.35
C SER A 50 -7.81 -1.37 7.02
N LYS A 51 -6.93 -1.21 6.04
CA LYS A 51 -7.07 -1.84 4.73
C LYS A 51 -5.85 -2.67 4.41
N ILE A 52 -6.06 -3.74 3.67
CA ILE A 52 -4.99 -4.46 3.01
C ILE A 52 -5.11 -4.17 1.53
N GLU A 53 -4.02 -3.72 0.92
CA GLU A 53 -3.95 -3.40 -0.50
C GLU A 53 -2.97 -4.35 -1.16
N LEU A 54 -3.46 -5.13 -2.14
CA LEU A 54 -2.60 -5.98 -2.94
C LEU A 54 -2.21 -5.22 -4.19
N LEU A 55 -0.91 -5.18 -4.48
CA LEU A 55 -0.33 -4.34 -5.51
C LEU A 55 0.36 -5.21 -6.55
N GLN A 56 -0.14 -5.17 -7.79
CA GLN A 56 0.47 -5.85 -8.92
C GLN A 56 1.02 -4.81 -9.89
N ALA A 57 2.28 -4.96 -10.31
CA ALA A 57 2.87 -4.06 -11.30
C ALA A 57 2.20 -4.26 -12.65
N THR A 58 1.91 -3.15 -13.35
CA THR A 58 1.40 -3.19 -14.71
C THR A 58 2.49 -2.86 -15.73
N HIS A 59 3.69 -2.51 -15.27
CA HIS A 59 4.82 -2.18 -16.11
C HIS A 59 6.13 -2.46 -15.36
N GLU A 60 7.19 -2.79 -16.08
CA GLU A 60 8.48 -3.09 -15.47
C GLU A 60 9.12 -1.90 -14.74
N ASP A 61 8.71 -0.67 -15.07
CA ASP A 61 9.20 0.53 -14.40
C ASP A 61 8.49 0.82 -13.08
N SER A 62 7.47 0.05 -12.75
CA SER A 62 6.75 0.19 -11.48
C SER A 62 7.68 -0.08 -10.28
N ALA A 63 7.51 0.70 -9.21
CA ALA A 63 8.22 0.45 -7.96
C ALA A 63 7.93 -0.96 -7.43
N ILE A 64 6.71 -1.46 -7.67
CA ILE A 64 6.32 -2.81 -7.26
C ILE A 64 7.08 -3.87 -8.07
N ALA A 65 7.24 -3.67 -9.39
CA ALA A 65 8.01 -4.60 -10.20
C ALA A 65 9.46 -4.68 -9.73
N LYS A 66 10.05 -3.53 -9.43
CA LYS A 66 11.42 -3.45 -8.92
C LYS A 66 11.56 -4.10 -7.55
N TYR A 67 10.58 -3.88 -6.69
CA TYR A 67 10.56 -4.49 -5.36
C TYR A 67 10.53 -6.02 -5.45
N ILE A 68 9.63 -6.57 -6.27
CA ILE A 68 9.49 -8.01 -6.43
C ILE A 68 10.75 -8.63 -7.04
N ALA A 69 11.37 -7.94 -7.99
CA ALA A 69 12.61 -8.42 -8.61
C ALA A 69 13.73 -8.55 -7.58
N LYS A 70 13.77 -7.68 -6.58
CA LYS A 70 14.80 -7.70 -5.54
C LYS A 70 14.45 -8.58 -4.36
N LYS A 71 13.21 -8.53 -3.90
CA LYS A 71 12.81 -9.11 -2.60
C LYS A 71 11.72 -10.15 -2.69
N GLY A 72 11.11 -10.33 -3.86
CA GLY A 72 9.97 -11.23 -4.01
C GLY A 72 8.69 -10.60 -3.49
N GLU A 73 7.65 -11.42 -3.39
CA GLU A 73 6.36 -10.95 -2.85
C GLU A 73 6.47 -10.67 -1.37
N GLY A 74 5.73 -9.68 -0.89
CA GLY A 74 5.70 -9.38 0.54
C GLY A 74 5.22 -7.97 0.80
N ILE A 75 5.29 -7.57 2.07
CA ILE A 75 4.87 -6.24 2.49
C ILE A 75 5.80 -5.19 1.89
N HIS A 76 5.23 -4.29 1.10
CA HIS A 76 5.97 -3.22 0.45
C HIS A 76 5.99 -1.95 1.30
N HIS A 77 4.85 -1.62 1.92
CA HIS A 77 4.77 -0.43 2.76
C HIS A 77 3.62 -0.52 3.77
N ILE A 78 3.72 0.31 4.81
CA ILE A 78 2.66 0.49 5.79
C ILE A 78 2.39 1.99 5.88
N ALA A 79 1.13 2.38 5.77
CA ALA A 79 0.71 3.77 5.90
C ALA A 79 -0.01 3.97 7.22
N PHE A 80 0.31 5.06 7.90
CA PHE A 80 -0.29 5.41 9.18
C PHE A 80 -1.17 6.66 9.02
N GLU A 81 -2.30 6.66 9.70
CA GLU A 81 -3.12 7.84 9.82
C GLU A 81 -2.57 8.71 10.94
N VAL A 82 -2.42 10.00 10.68
CA VAL A 82 -1.93 10.97 11.66
C VAL A 82 -2.84 12.18 11.67
N GLU A 83 -2.84 12.95 12.77
CA GLU A 83 -3.66 14.17 12.86
C GLU A 83 -3.08 15.29 11.98
N ASP A 84 -1.76 15.46 12.02
CA ASP A 84 -1.06 16.48 11.27
C ASP A 84 0.11 15.83 10.55
N ILE A 85 -0.02 15.67 9.22
CA ILE A 85 0.98 14.98 8.41
C ILE A 85 2.34 15.69 8.45
N TYR A 86 2.34 17.00 8.46
CA TYR A 86 3.59 17.77 8.48
C TYR A 86 4.31 17.62 9.82
N LYS A 87 3.57 17.67 10.91
CA LYS A 87 4.12 17.48 12.24
C LYS A 87 4.65 16.05 12.41
N ALA A 88 3.91 15.05 11.90
CA ALA A 88 4.34 13.65 11.94
C ALA A 88 5.64 13.47 11.17
N MET A 89 5.77 14.08 9.98
CA MET A 89 6.99 14.01 9.19
C MET A 89 8.18 14.62 9.91
N GLU A 90 7.97 15.77 10.58
CA GLU A 90 9.01 16.40 11.38
C GLU A 90 9.45 15.50 12.54
N GLU A 91 8.50 14.93 13.27
CA GLU A 91 8.78 14.03 14.39
C GLU A 91 9.54 12.78 13.94
N MET A 92 9.13 12.19 12.84
CA MET A 92 9.79 11.01 12.30
C MET A 92 11.22 11.33 11.86
N SER A 93 11.41 12.46 11.20
CA SER A 93 12.74 12.91 10.76
C SER A 93 13.64 13.18 11.98
N ALA A 94 13.10 13.84 13.02
CA ALA A 94 13.84 14.12 14.24
C ALA A 94 14.26 12.85 14.97
N LYS A 95 13.49 11.78 14.85
CA LYS A 95 13.79 10.49 15.48
C LYS A 95 14.74 9.62 14.63
N GLY A 96 15.21 10.15 13.51
CA GLY A 96 16.16 9.45 12.64
C GLY A 96 15.53 8.60 11.55
N PHE A 97 14.21 8.65 11.37
CA PHE A 97 13.55 7.94 10.28
C PHE A 97 13.67 8.75 8.99
N LYS A 98 13.87 8.06 7.88
CA LYS A 98 13.94 8.69 6.59
C LYS A 98 12.54 9.00 6.08
N VAL A 99 12.30 10.27 5.75
CA VAL A 99 11.03 10.70 5.16
C VAL A 99 11.24 10.79 3.64
N LEU A 100 10.55 9.93 2.89
CA LEU A 100 10.73 9.82 1.44
C LEU A 100 10.00 10.88 0.64
N ASN A 101 8.90 11.40 1.18
CA ASN A 101 8.12 12.44 0.53
C ASN A 101 8.05 13.66 1.43
N GLU A 102 8.42 14.81 0.91
CA GLU A 102 8.36 16.07 1.67
C GLU A 102 6.94 16.64 1.73
N LYS A 103 6.09 16.22 0.79
CA LYS A 103 4.70 16.66 0.73
C LYS A 103 3.77 15.48 0.77
N PRO A 104 2.63 15.60 1.48
CA PRO A 104 1.64 14.54 1.47
C PRO A 104 1.10 14.29 0.07
N LYS A 105 0.81 13.03 -0.22
CA LYS A 105 0.19 12.62 -1.47
C LYS A 105 -1.08 11.86 -1.16
N LYS A 106 -2.05 11.95 -2.08
CA LYS A 106 -3.21 11.06 -2.01
C LYS A 106 -2.77 9.69 -2.50
N GLY A 107 -3.18 8.64 -1.80
CA GLY A 107 -3.00 7.28 -2.26
C GLY A 107 -4.08 6.88 -3.26
N ALA A 108 -4.07 5.61 -3.68
CA ALA A 108 -5.01 5.07 -4.65
C ALA A 108 -6.47 5.23 -4.21
N ASP A 109 -6.73 5.23 -2.92
CA ASP A 109 -8.08 5.32 -2.36
C ASP A 109 -8.41 6.74 -1.84
N ASN A 110 -7.71 7.74 -2.30
CA ASN A 110 -7.91 9.16 -1.95
C ASN A 110 -7.86 9.44 -0.42
N LYS A 111 -7.02 8.75 0.27
CA LYS A 111 -6.87 8.89 1.72
C LYS A 111 -5.57 9.56 2.11
#